data_db9413aec3fc07856765156983ae7739
#
_entry.id   db9413aec3fc07856765156983ae7739
#
_cell.length_a   1.000
_cell.length_b   1.000
_cell.length_c   1.000
_cell.angle_alpha   90.00
_cell.angle_beta   90.00
_cell.angle_gamma   90.00
#
_symmetry.space_group_name_H-M   'P 1'
#
loop_
_entity.id
_entity.type
_entity.pdbx_description
1 polymer ?
#
loop_
_entity_poly.entity_id
_entity_poly.type
_entity_poly.pdbx_seq_one_letter_code
_entity_poly.pdbx_strand_id
1 'polypeptide(L)'
;MSTRVRLATATRVSTPRITVAESSAAAPAAPNVPAGPHAEERASVGDWIAVAAGALGALMATLDISITNSALPQIQGEIGATGTEGTWISTGYLMSEIVMIPLAAWLTRVFGLRNFLLTNSALFIAFSMMCGWSHTLPMMIAGRIGQGFTGGALIPTAQTIIRTRLPMSQLPVGMTMFGLIVLLGPLLGPVVGGWLAENISWSWCFFMNLPICLALMTLLIVGLPSDKPHWEAFLKADWLGIAGLAIGLSSLTVVLEEGQRERWFESPMIVGLTCLSLFGMCLIAASQMTAKKPILRLSLMRNPNYASVIVIVSAVGAALYGVSYLVPQFLGVVAGYNAEQSGAIMLLSGLPAFMIMPVLPKLLGKFDFRVLVITGLVLYALSCMIDISLTAQSVGHDFVWSQLIRGTAQMLAMMPLNQASMAAVSREDSGDAAGLYNMARNLGGSIGLAIIGTVIDRRTTFHTAMIRESVSANSTIGQESIAANAANWFAHTGDMAYSQMRALGQLGAQIQVQATVMTYSETFYLLGIALLACIPLALLLKTPRRGAPPPSSAGH
;
A
#
# COMPACT_ATOMS: atom_id res chain seq x y z
N MET A 1 -3.65 18.91 81.78
CA MET A 1 -5.06 19.01 82.16
C MET A 1 -5.80 18.22 81.11
N SER A 2 -5.96 16.87 81.22
CA SER A 2 -6.91 16.10 81.99
C SER A 2 -8.38 16.50 81.73
N THR A 3 -9.12 15.74 80.97
CA THR A 3 -10.37 15.14 81.45
C THR A 3 -10.90 14.07 80.47
N ARG A 4 -10.97 12.86 81.02
CA ARG A 4 -11.69 11.70 80.44
C ARG A 4 -13.17 11.92 80.67
N VAL A 5 -14.06 11.48 79.77
CA VAL A 5 -15.41 11.08 80.07
C VAL A 5 -15.75 9.79 79.33
N ARG A 6 -16.42 8.91 80.10
CA ARG A 6 -16.71 7.48 79.91
C ARG A 6 -17.97 7.22 79.04
N LEU A 7 -17.89 6.11 78.35
CA LEU A 7 -18.91 5.13 78.00
C LEU A 7 -20.36 5.38 78.43
N ALA A 8 -21.28 5.17 77.50
CA ALA A 8 -22.61 4.72 77.72
C ALA A 8 -22.96 3.55 76.77
N THR A 9 -23.31 2.42 77.38
CA THR A 9 -23.76 1.17 76.80
C THR A 9 -25.10 1.34 76.08
N ALA A 10 -25.22 0.88 74.87
CA ALA A 10 -26.51 0.74 74.17
C ALA A 10 -26.83 -0.74 73.94
N THR A 11 -28.00 -1.08 74.42
CA THR A 11 -28.72 -2.34 74.45
C THR A 11 -28.86 -3.01 73.09
N ARG A 12 -28.59 -4.32 73.04
CA ARG A 12 -28.94 -5.23 71.94
C ARG A 12 -30.46 -5.40 71.85
N VAL A 13 -30.99 -5.04 70.67
CA VAL A 13 -32.37 -5.47 70.30
C VAL A 13 -32.19 -6.70 69.41
N SER A 14 -32.77 -7.83 69.92
CA SER A 14 -32.84 -9.11 69.22
C SER A 14 -33.94 -9.06 68.15
N THR A 15 -33.59 -9.22 66.92
CA THR A 15 -34.55 -9.53 65.84
C THR A 15 -34.76 -11.04 65.71
N PRO A 16 -36.00 -11.51 65.50
CA PRO A 16 -36.29 -12.95 65.41
C PRO A 16 -35.80 -13.51 64.07
N ARG A 17 -35.07 -14.62 64.13
CA ARG A 17 -34.73 -15.46 62.99
C ARG A 17 -35.95 -16.12 62.42
N ILE A 18 -36.34 -15.80 61.18
CA ILE A 18 -37.27 -16.59 60.38
C ILE A 18 -36.46 -17.72 59.77
N THR A 19 -36.64 -18.93 60.21
CA THR A 19 -36.14 -20.16 59.57
C THR A 19 -37.04 -20.46 58.39
N VAL A 20 -36.52 -20.18 57.18
CA VAL A 20 -37.08 -20.70 55.94
C VAL A 20 -36.54 -22.13 55.76
N ALA A 21 -37.41 -23.09 55.76
CA ALA A 21 -37.10 -24.49 55.48
C ALA A 21 -36.66 -24.60 54.01
N GLU A 22 -35.38 -24.91 53.76
CA GLU A 22 -34.90 -25.29 52.47
C GLU A 22 -35.50 -26.65 52.08
N SER A 23 -36.49 -26.61 51.18
CA SER A 23 -36.91 -27.77 50.41
C SER A 23 -35.88 -28.04 49.34
N SER A 24 -34.94 -28.95 49.61
CA SER A 24 -34.00 -29.50 48.62
C SER A 24 -34.79 -30.39 47.66
N ALA A 25 -35.34 -29.77 46.59
CA ALA A 25 -35.71 -30.49 45.40
C ALA A 25 -34.48 -30.48 44.48
N ALA A 26 -33.76 -31.59 44.40
CA ALA A 26 -32.70 -31.82 43.44
C ALA A 26 -33.22 -31.59 42.02
N ALA A 27 -32.72 -30.54 41.34
CA ALA A 27 -32.92 -30.37 39.92
C ALA A 27 -32.31 -31.59 39.18
N PRO A 28 -33.01 -32.17 38.19
CA PRO A 28 -32.48 -33.29 37.45
C PRO A 28 -31.17 -32.83 36.76
N ALA A 29 -30.08 -33.59 36.99
CA ALA A 29 -28.81 -33.40 36.32
C ALA A 29 -29.06 -33.37 34.81
N ALA A 30 -28.71 -32.26 34.17
CA ALA A 30 -28.69 -32.16 32.71
C ALA A 30 -27.84 -33.33 32.15
N PRO A 31 -28.31 -34.04 31.12
CA PRO A 31 -27.56 -35.14 30.55
C PRO A 31 -26.19 -34.63 30.14
N ASN A 32 -25.14 -35.29 30.62
CA ASN A 32 -23.75 -35.09 30.20
C ASN A 32 -23.69 -35.51 28.73
N VAL A 33 -23.95 -34.56 27.82
CA VAL A 33 -23.66 -34.73 26.40
C VAL A 33 -22.15 -34.70 26.33
N PRO A 34 -21.49 -35.82 25.96
CA PRO A 34 -20.05 -35.78 25.73
C PRO A 34 -19.82 -34.71 24.66
N ALA A 35 -18.96 -33.72 24.97
CA ALA A 35 -18.46 -32.78 23.98
C ALA A 35 -17.78 -33.61 22.91
N GLY A 36 -18.51 -33.87 21.82
CA GLY A 36 -17.94 -34.46 20.62
C GLY A 36 -16.77 -33.60 20.20
N PRO A 37 -15.75 -34.15 19.51
CA PRO A 37 -14.63 -33.38 19.05
C PRO A 37 -15.21 -32.18 18.31
N HIS A 38 -14.80 -30.96 18.71
CA HIS A 38 -15.21 -29.71 18.06
C HIS A 38 -14.96 -29.90 16.57
N ALA A 39 -16.04 -30.10 15.79
CA ALA A 39 -15.95 -30.15 14.36
C ALA A 39 -15.27 -28.83 13.97
N GLU A 40 -14.07 -28.91 13.38
CA GLU A 40 -13.40 -27.72 12.86
C GLU A 40 -14.41 -27.05 11.94
N GLU A 41 -14.90 -25.87 12.33
CA GLU A 41 -15.77 -25.07 11.49
C GLU A 41 -15.05 -24.83 10.18
N ARG A 42 -15.49 -25.48 9.11
CA ARG A 42 -14.96 -25.26 7.76
C ARG A 42 -15.83 -24.23 7.07
N ALA A 43 -15.19 -23.29 6.39
CA ALA A 43 -15.87 -22.33 5.55
C ALA A 43 -16.71 -23.07 4.47
N SER A 44 -17.90 -22.57 4.21
CA SER A 44 -18.75 -23.07 3.13
C SER A 44 -18.15 -22.77 1.74
N VAL A 45 -18.62 -23.46 0.70
CA VAL A 45 -18.23 -23.15 -0.68
C VAL A 45 -18.61 -21.69 -1.02
N GLY A 46 -19.76 -21.21 -0.54
CA GLY A 46 -20.19 -19.82 -0.72
C GLY A 46 -19.22 -18.80 -0.12
N ASP A 47 -18.66 -19.10 1.06
CA ASP A 47 -17.66 -18.22 1.69
C ASP A 47 -16.36 -18.16 0.87
N TRP A 48 -15.90 -19.29 0.32
CA TRP A 48 -14.74 -19.30 -0.57
C TRP A 48 -15.00 -18.59 -1.91
N ILE A 49 -16.23 -18.67 -2.45
CA ILE A 49 -16.64 -17.90 -3.64
C ILE A 49 -16.59 -16.39 -3.31
N ALA A 50 -17.07 -15.98 -2.14
CA ALA A 50 -16.99 -14.58 -1.69
C ALA A 50 -15.53 -14.12 -1.54
N VAL A 51 -14.65 -14.97 -0.99
CA VAL A 51 -13.21 -14.70 -0.88
C VAL A 51 -12.56 -14.57 -2.25
N ALA A 52 -12.90 -15.46 -3.18
CA ALA A 52 -12.41 -15.40 -4.56
C ALA A 52 -12.89 -14.12 -5.28
N ALA A 53 -14.14 -13.69 -5.05
CA ALA A 53 -14.66 -12.43 -5.57
C ALA A 53 -13.85 -11.24 -5.03
N GLY A 54 -13.64 -11.17 -3.71
CA GLY A 54 -12.83 -10.13 -3.09
C GLY A 54 -11.40 -10.08 -3.65
N ALA A 55 -10.77 -11.25 -3.78
CA ALA A 55 -9.43 -11.38 -4.33
C ALA A 55 -9.34 -10.93 -5.80
N LEU A 56 -10.33 -11.27 -6.63
CA LEU A 56 -10.41 -10.83 -8.03
C LEU A 56 -10.60 -9.32 -8.13
N GLY A 57 -11.42 -8.71 -7.25
CA GLY A 57 -11.58 -7.26 -7.18
C GLY A 57 -10.27 -6.56 -6.80
N ALA A 58 -9.54 -7.09 -5.83
CA ALA A 58 -8.24 -6.56 -5.42
C ALA A 58 -7.18 -6.69 -6.53
N LEU A 59 -7.16 -7.83 -7.25
CA LEU A 59 -6.30 -8.00 -8.43
C LEU A 59 -6.60 -6.95 -9.49
N MET A 60 -7.88 -6.76 -9.81
CA MET A 60 -8.30 -5.78 -10.82
C MET A 60 -7.83 -4.38 -10.47
N ALA A 61 -8.01 -3.93 -9.21
CA ALA A 61 -7.59 -2.59 -8.78
C ALA A 61 -6.07 -2.40 -8.93
N THR A 62 -5.25 -3.38 -8.52
CA THR A 62 -3.80 -3.29 -8.61
C THR A 62 -3.28 -3.45 -10.03
N LEU A 63 -3.94 -4.27 -10.83
CA LEU A 63 -3.61 -4.50 -12.23
C LEU A 63 -3.90 -3.25 -13.08
N ASP A 64 -5.05 -2.60 -12.89
CA ASP A 64 -5.46 -1.38 -13.61
C ASP A 64 -4.44 -0.25 -13.46
N ILE A 65 -3.95 -0.01 -12.24
CA ILE A 65 -2.90 0.98 -11.98
C ILE A 65 -1.62 0.64 -12.76
N SER A 66 -1.19 -0.61 -12.66
CA SER A 66 0.09 -1.05 -13.20
C SER A 66 0.08 -1.10 -14.74
N ILE A 67 -1.02 -1.57 -15.33
CA ILE A 67 -1.22 -1.59 -16.79
C ILE A 67 -1.23 -0.18 -17.35
N THR A 68 -2.00 0.73 -16.73
CA THR A 68 -2.09 2.13 -17.19
C THR A 68 -0.73 2.82 -17.13
N ASN A 69 0.05 2.61 -16.06
CA ASN A 69 1.36 3.22 -15.91
C ASN A 69 2.35 2.73 -16.98
N SER A 70 2.26 1.48 -17.42
CA SER A 70 3.13 0.96 -18.50
C SER A 70 2.71 1.45 -19.89
N ALA A 71 1.42 1.70 -20.12
CA ALA A 71 0.89 2.25 -21.36
C ALA A 71 0.91 3.79 -21.41
N LEU A 72 1.34 4.45 -20.33
CA LEU A 72 1.25 5.91 -20.18
C LEU A 72 1.92 6.69 -21.32
N PRO A 73 3.13 6.32 -21.83
CA PRO A 73 3.74 7.05 -22.93
C PRO A 73 2.91 7.00 -24.23
N GLN A 74 2.30 5.86 -24.54
CA GLN A 74 1.44 5.70 -25.71
C GLN A 74 0.14 6.52 -25.56
N ILE A 75 -0.47 6.48 -24.36
CA ILE A 75 -1.66 7.27 -24.03
C ILE A 75 -1.36 8.76 -24.21
N GLN A 76 -0.24 9.25 -23.67
CA GLN A 76 0.18 10.65 -23.79
C GLN A 76 0.38 11.05 -25.26
N GLY A 77 1.05 10.20 -26.04
CA GLY A 77 1.30 10.45 -27.45
C GLY A 77 0.03 10.57 -28.28
N GLU A 78 -0.96 9.71 -28.09
CA GLU A 78 -2.19 9.72 -28.85
C GLU A 78 -3.18 10.82 -28.41
N ILE A 79 -3.22 11.15 -27.11
CA ILE A 79 -4.08 12.24 -26.60
C ILE A 79 -3.45 13.62 -26.85
N GLY A 80 -2.15 13.67 -27.22
CA GLY A 80 -1.41 14.91 -27.42
C GLY A 80 -1.05 15.62 -26.11
N ALA A 81 -0.92 14.87 -25.01
CA ALA A 81 -0.52 15.39 -23.72
C ALA A 81 1.00 15.44 -23.59
N THR A 82 1.52 16.52 -23.00
CA THR A 82 2.95 16.59 -22.65
C THR A 82 3.30 15.57 -21.57
N GLY A 83 4.57 15.21 -21.43
CA GLY A 83 5.00 14.28 -20.37
C GLY A 83 4.60 14.76 -18.97
N THR A 84 4.60 16.08 -18.75
CA THR A 84 4.20 16.70 -17.47
C THR A 84 2.69 16.68 -17.23
N GLU A 85 1.88 16.90 -18.26
CA GLU A 85 0.42 16.85 -18.14
C GLU A 85 -0.09 15.41 -17.98
N GLY A 86 0.58 14.46 -18.63
CA GLY A 86 0.16 13.06 -18.59
C GLY A 86 0.34 12.40 -17.23
N THR A 87 1.17 12.91 -16.31
CA THR A 87 1.27 12.38 -14.94
C THR A 87 -0.06 12.49 -14.19
N TRP A 88 -0.90 13.50 -14.53
CA TRP A 88 -2.23 13.67 -13.93
C TRP A 88 -3.15 12.47 -14.17
N ILE A 89 -2.88 11.64 -15.18
CA ILE A 89 -3.61 10.37 -15.41
C ILE A 89 -3.44 9.41 -14.23
N SER A 90 -2.23 9.30 -13.69
CA SER A 90 -1.93 8.47 -12.52
C SER A 90 -2.29 9.19 -11.21
N THR A 91 -1.91 10.46 -11.07
CA THR A 91 -2.20 11.29 -9.88
C THR A 91 -3.70 11.42 -9.64
N GLY A 92 -4.53 11.58 -10.69
CA GLY A 92 -5.99 11.64 -10.61
C GLY A 92 -6.59 10.35 -10.01
N TYR A 93 -6.05 9.20 -10.37
CA TYR A 93 -6.44 7.92 -9.78
C TYR A 93 -6.07 7.86 -8.29
N LEU A 94 -4.80 8.09 -7.97
CA LEU A 94 -4.27 7.96 -6.61
C LEU A 94 -4.94 8.91 -5.60
N MET A 95 -5.21 10.16 -5.99
CA MET A 95 -5.85 11.15 -5.11
C MET A 95 -7.30 10.78 -4.77
N SER A 96 -7.99 10.08 -5.65
CA SER A 96 -9.37 9.62 -5.41
C SER A 96 -9.40 8.27 -4.69
N GLU A 97 -8.47 7.39 -4.99
CA GLU A 97 -8.27 6.10 -4.32
C GLU A 97 -8.06 6.28 -2.81
N ILE A 98 -7.14 7.17 -2.42
CA ILE A 98 -6.78 7.38 -1.01
C ILE A 98 -7.96 7.84 -0.16
N VAL A 99 -8.91 8.57 -0.75
CA VAL A 99 -10.15 9.00 -0.09
C VAL A 99 -11.11 7.84 0.09
N MET A 100 -11.25 7.00 -0.94
CA MET A 100 -12.21 5.90 -0.92
C MET A 100 -11.81 4.77 0.02
N ILE A 101 -10.52 4.53 0.20
CA ILE A 101 -10.01 3.46 1.08
C ILE A 101 -10.63 3.52 2.51
N PRO A 102 -10.57 4.62 3.27
CA PRO A 102 -11.20 4.69 4.58
C PRO A 102 -12.74 4.77 4.51
N LEU A 103 -13.32 5.32 3.43
CA LEU A 103 -14.76 5.40 3.25
C LEU A 103 -15.41 4.05 2.98
N ALA A 104 -14.68 3.09 2.40
CA ALA A 104 -15.20 1.78 2.02
C ALA A 104 -15.90 1.04 3.16
N ALA A 105 -15.33 1.09 4.37
CA ALA A 105 -15.92 0.45 5.55
C ALA A 105 -17.26 1.07 5.97
N TRP A 106 -17.40 2.39 5.85
CA TRP A 106 -18.65 3.07 6.14
C TRP A 106 -19.70 2.81 5.04
N LEU A 107 -19.31 2.90 3.76
CA LEU A 107 -20.21 2.64 2.63
C LEU A 107 -20.73 1.21 2.62
N THR A 108 -19.91 0.22 2.98
CA THR A 108 -20.35 -1.17 3.14
C THR A 108 -21.37 -1.34 4.26
N ARG A 109 -21.26 -0.59 5.36
CA ARG A 109 -22.29 -0.59 6.44
C ARG A 109 -23.58 0.09 6.02
N VAL A 110 -23.52 1.12 5.17
CA VAL A 110 -24.71 1.86 4.70
C VAL A 110 -25.48 1.06 3.65
N PHE A 111 -24.81 0.60 2.61
CA PHE A 111 -25.46 -0.01 1.44
C PHE A 111 -25.54 -1.54 1.51
N GLY A 112 -24.87 -2.15 2.50
CA GLY A 112 -24.64 -3.60 2.54
C GLY A 112 -23.46 -3.99 1.62
N LEU A 113 -22.70 -4.99 2.04
CA LEU A 113 -21.44 -5.37 1.38
C LEU A 113 -21.63 -5.75 -0.09
N ARG A 114 -22.63 -6.63 -0.38
CA ARG A 114 -22.91 -7.08 -1.75
C ARG A 114 -23.37 -5.95 -2.67
N ASN A 115 -24.35 -5.16 -2.23
CA ASN A 115 -24.92 -4.08 -3.05
C ASN A 115 -23.87 -3.00 -3.34
N PHE A 116 -23.10 -2.63 -2.31
CA PHE A 116 -22.00 -1.68 -2.46
C PHE A 116 -20.97 -2.15 -3.49
N LEU A 117 -20.47 -3.39 -3.39
CA LEU A 117 -19.48 -3.91 -4.32
C LEU A 117 -20.01 -4.06 -5.74
N LEU A 118 -21.28 -4.46 -5.93
CA LEU A 118 -21.90 -4.54 -7.25
C LEU A 118 -22.02 -3.16 -7.90
N THR A 119 -22.52 -2.15 -7.16
CA THR A 119 -22.62 -0.78 -7.66
C THR A 119 -21.25 -0.20 -7.96
N ASN A 120 -20.30 -0.43 -7.06
CA ASN A 120 -18.92 0.05 -7.19
C ASN A 120 -18.22 -0.57 -8.41
N SER A 121 -18.40 -1.88 -8.66
CA SER A 121 -17.86 -2.56 -9.84
C SER A 121 -18.52 -2.07 -11.14
N ALA A 122 -19.83 -1.82 -11.14
CA ALA A 122 -20.53 -1.28 -12.30
C ALA A 122 -20.04 0.15 -12.64
N LEU A 123 -19.85 1.01 -11.64
CA LEU A 123 -19.29 2.34 -11.82
C LEU A 123 -17.83 2.27 -12.31
N PHE A 124 -17.04 1.33 -11.77
CA PHE A 124 -15.66 1.11 -12.24
C PHE A 124 -15.62 0.77 -13.72
N ILE A 125 -16.52 -0.12 -14.21
CA ILE A 125 -16.66 -0.43 -15.64
C ILE A 125 -17.00 0.85 -16.43
N ALA A 126 -17.96 1.64 -15.97
CA ALA A 126 -18.38 2.85 -16.67
C ALA A 126 -17.21 3.85 -16.83
N PHE A 127 -16.44 4.07 -15.77
CA PHE A 127 -15.26 4.94 -15.82
C PHE A 127 -14.12 4.32 -16.63
N SER A 128 -13.96 3.00 -16.60
CA SER A 128 -12.99 2.29 -17.42
C SER A 128 -13.30 2.43 -18.93
N MET A 129 -14.57 2.28 -19.31
CA MET A 129 -15.00 2.51 -20.69
C MET A 129 -14.79 3.98 -21.09
N MET A 130 -15.08 4.92 -20.19
CA MET A 130 -14.82 6.36 -20.41
C MET A 130 -13.33 6.63 -20.67
N CYS A 131 -12.41 5.99 -19.92
CA CYS A 131 -10.97 6.09 -20.17
C CYS A 131 -10.60 5.49 -21.53
N GLY A 132 -11.08 4.28 -21.86
CA GLY A 132 -10.75 3.59 -23.11
C GLY A 132 -11.25 4.32 -24.37
N TRP A 133 -12.30 5.13 -24.26
CA TRP A 133 -12.83 5.98 -25.35
C TRP A 133 -12.40 7.43 -25.27
N SER A 134 -11.48 7.79 -24.36
CA SER A 134 -11.05 9.17 -24.21
C SER A 134 -10.16 9.61 -25.37
N HIS A 135 -10.45 10.81 -25.90
CA HIS A 135 -9.67 11.48 -26.94
C HIS A 135 -9.04 12.78 -26.42
N THR A 136 -9.28 13.12 -25.17
CA THR A 136 -8.78 14.35 -24.54
C THR A 136 -8.28 14.07 -23.14
N LEU A 137 -7.23 14.79 -22.73
CA LEU A 137 -6.65 14.65 -21.39
C LEU A 137 -7.66 14.91 -20.26
N PRO A 138 -8.53 15.93 -20.30
CA PRO A 138 -9.54 16.14 -19.25
C PRO A 138 -10.52 14.96 -19.10
N MET A 139 -10.95 14.35 -20.21
CA MET A 139 -11.84 13.18 -20.18
C MET A 139 -11.12 11.96 -19.56
N MET A 140 -9.86 11.75 -19.92
CA MET A 140 -9.03 10.69 -19.34
C MET A 140 -8.87 10.90 -17.83
N ILE A 141 -8.49 12.09 -17.38
CA ILE A 141 -8.33 12.42 -15.96
C ILE A 141 -9.64 12.21 -15.20
N ALA A 142 -10.78 12.68 -15.73
CA ALA A 142 -12.09 12.48 -15.10
C ALA A 142 -12.43 10.99 -14.95
N GLY A 143 -12.16 10.18 -15.98
CA GLY A 143 -12.33 8.73 -15.93
C GLY A 143 -11.42 8.09 -14.88
N ARG A 144 -10.16 8.52 -14.79
CA ARG A 144 -9.18 8.02 -13.81
C ARG A 144 -9.57 8.39 -12.37
N ILE A 145 -10.08 9.59 -12.13
CA ILE A 145 -10.65 9.98 -10.82
C ILE A 145 -11.80 9.05 -10.45
N GLY A 146 -12.72 8.79 -11.39
CA GLY A 146 -13.84 7.87 -11.16
C GLY A 146 -13.38 6.42 -10.90
N GLN A 147 -12.40 5.92 -11.67
CA GLN A 147 -11.81 4.60 -11.45
C GLN A 147 -11.09 4.50 -10.09
N GLY A 148 -10.29 5.49 -9.70
CA GLY A 148 -9.61 5.52 -8.41
C GLY A 148 -10.61 5.55 -7.25
N PHE A 149 -11.66 6.37 -7.35
CA PHE A 149 -12.72 6.40 -6.35
C PHE A 149 -13.42 5.06 -6.20
N THR A 150 -13.70 4.36 -7.29
CA THR A 150 -14.36 3.04 -7.24
C THR A 150 -13.37 1.91 -6.94
N GLY A 151 -12.16 1.94 -7.49
CA GLY A 151 -11.11 0.94 -7.27
C GLY A 151 -10.61 0.87 -5.83
N GLY A 152 -10.50 2.04 -5.15
CA GLY A 152 -9.96 2.16 -3.80
C GLY A 152 -10.71 1.39 -2.72
N ALA A 153 -11.98 1.02 -2.97
CA ALA A 153 -12.74 0.20 -2.04
C ALA A 153 -12.41 -1.30 -2.13
N LEU A 154 -11.89 -1.79 -3.25
CA LEU A 154 -11.82 -3.23 -3.55
C LEU A 154 -10.84 -3.97 -2.66
N ILE A 155 -9.67 -3.39 -2.39
CA ILE A 155 -8.64 -4.01 -1.54
C ILE A 155 -9.08 -4.13 -0.07
N PRO A 156 -9.52 -3.05 0.63
CA PRO A 156 -9.94 -3.15 2.02
C PRO A 156 -11.21 -3.99 2.22
N THR A 157 -12.13 -3.98 1.25
CA THR A 157 -13.32 -4.84 1.32
C THR A 157 -12.98 -6.31 1.13
N ALA A 158 -12.02 -6.67 0.27
CA ALA A 158 -11.53 -8.03 0.14
C ALA A 158 -10.96 -8.57 1.47
N GLN A 159 -10.13 -7.78 2.16
CA GLN A 159 -9.62 -8.14 3.50
C GLN A 159 -10.75 -8.33 4.51
N THR A 160 -11.76 -7.46 4.47
CA THR A 160 -12.94 -7.56 5.32
C THR A 160 -13.74 -8.82 5.04
N ILE A 161 -13.96 -9.20 3.77
CA ILE A 161 -14.64 -10.45 3.37
C ILE A 161 -13.90 -11.66 3.96
N ILE A 162 -12.58 -11.73 3.79
CA ILE A 162 -11.76 -12.82 4.30
C ILE A 162 -11.92 -12.94 5.82
N ARG A 163 -11.83 -11.81 6.54
CA ARG A 163 -11.92 -11.77 8.00
C ARG A 163 -13.29 -12.16 8.53
N THR A 164 -14.36 -11.79 7.83
CA THR A 164 -15.74 -12.02 8.29
C THR A 164 -16.29 -13.38 7.87
N ARG A 165 -15.84 -13.93 6.74
CA ARG A 165 -16.36 -15.16 6.16
C ARG A 165 -15.55 -16.40 6.51
N LEU A 166 -14.24 -16.29 6.70
CA LEU A 166 -13.43 -17.45 7.03
C LEU A 166 -13.33 -17.68 8.55
N PRO A 167 -13.38 -18.96 9.01
CA PRO A 167 -13.04 -19.31 10.36
C PRO A 167 -11.57 -19.05 10.66
N MET A 168 -11.23 -18.92 11.95
CA MET A 168 -9.87 -18.57 12.39
C MET A 168 -8.79 -19.57 11.91
N SER A 169 -9.15 -20.85 11.75
CA SER A 169 -8.25 -21.91 11.24
C SER A 169 -7.88 -21.70 9.77
N GLN A 170 -8.77 -21.14 8.95
CA GLN A 170 -8.59 -20.95 7.51
C GLN A 170 -8.19 -19.51 7.13
N LEU A 171 -8.26 -18.57 8.08
CA LEU A 171 -7.91 -17.16 7.87
C LEU A 171 -6.49 -16.97 7.31
N PRO A 172 -5.44 -17.67 7.80
CA PRO A 172 -4.09 -17.55 7.25
C PRO A 172 -4.00 -17.93 5.77
N VAL A 173 -4.77 -18.93 5.36
CA VAL A 173 -4.81 -19.37 3.95
C VAL A 173 -5.46 -18.30 3.09
N GLY A 174 -6.64 -17.80 3.49
CA GLY A 174 -7.33 -16.73 2.77
C GLY A 174 -6.50 -15.46 2.62
N MET A 175 -5.84 -15.02 3.70
CA MET A 175 -4.97 -13.84 3.67
C MET A 175 -3.72 -14.05 2.80
N THR A 176 -3.15 -15.26 2.79
CA THR A 176 -2.01 -15.57 1.92
C THR A 176 -2.40 -15.57 0.44
N MET A 177 -3.55 -16.17 0.09
CA MET A 177 -4.09 -16.12 -1.27
C MET A 177 -4.35 -14.67 -1.72
N PHE A 178 -4.97 -13.87 -0.86
CA PHE A 178 -5.19 -12.45 -1.13
C PHE A 178 -3.88 -11.70 -1.41
N GLY A 179 -2.87 -11.88 -0.55
CA GLY A 179 -1.60 -11.19 -0.70
C GLY A 179 -0.86 -11.57 -1.99
N LEU A 180 -0.92 -12.85 -2.39
CA LEU A 180 -0.37 -13.28 -3.67
C LEU A 180 -1.08 -12.60 -4.84
N ILE A 181 -2.42 -12.60 -4.81
CA ILE A 181 -3.24 -12.03 -5.88
C ILE A 181 -2.99 -10.53 -6.02
N VAL A 182 -2.88 -9.79 -4.90
CA VAL A 182 -2.54 -8.36 -4.91
C VAL A 182 -1.14 -8.11 -5.49
N LEU A 183 -0.19 -9.03 -5.25
CA LEU A 183 1.16 -8.94 -5.79
C LEU A 183 1.20 -9.19 -7.31
N LEU A 184 0.28 -10.01 -7.84
CA LEU A 184 0.22 -10.28 -9.28
C LEU A 184 -0.09 -9.04 -10.12
N GLY A 185 -0.84 -8.07 -9.57
CA GLY A 185 -1.18 -6.84 -10.29
C GLY A 185 0.05 -6.07 -10.78
N PRO A 186 0.91 -5.56 -9.89
CA PRO A 186 2.14 -4.88 -10.26
C PRO A 186 3.10 -5.73 -11.09
N LEU A 187 3.05 -7.06 -10.92
CA LEU A 187 3.92 -7.99 -11.60
C LEU A 187 3.51 -8.21 -13.07
N LEU A 188 2.23 -8.47 -13.31
CA LEU A 188 1.69 -8.74 -14.64
C LEU A 188 1.37 -7.46 -15.41
N GLY A 189 1.12 -6.36 -14.72
CA GLY A 189 0.70 -5.10 -15.31
C GLY A 189 1.61 -4.59 -16.42
N PRO A 190 2.94 -4.44 -16.19
CA PRO A 190 3.85 -3.96 -17.21
C PRO A 190 3.92 -4.87 -18.45
N VAL A 191 3.86 -6.19 -18.26
CA VAL A 191 3.91 -7.17 -19.36
C VAL A 191 2.62 -7.11 -20.17
N VAL A 192 1.48 -7.19 -19.50
CA VAL A 192 0.17 -7.17 -20.17
C VAL A 192 -0.10 -5.78 -20.77
N GLY A 193 0.18 -4.72 -20.03
CA GLY A 193 -0.06 -3.34 -20.47
C GLY A 193 0.83 -2.95 -21.64
N GLY A 194 2.12 -3.25 -21.58
CA GLY A 194 3.06 -3.00 -22.66
C GLY A 194 2.66 -3.78 -23.92
N TRP A 195 2.37 -5.08 -23.79
CA TRP A 195 1.96 -5.90 -24.93
C TRP A 195 0.65 -5.40 -25.56
N LEU A 196 -0.36 -5.04 -24.77
CA LEU A 196 -1.63 -4.51 -25.29
C LEU A 196 -1.42 -3.18 -26.01
N ALA A 197 -0.64 -2.26 -25.43
CA ALA A 197 -0.41 -0.95 -25.97
C ALA A 197 0.39 -0.98 -27.28
N GLU A 198 1.36 -1.89 -27.40
CA GLU A 198 2.22 -2.03 -28.60
C GLU A 198 1.56 -2.84 -29.71
N ASN A 199 0.80 -3.91 -29.41
CA ASN A 199 0.32 -4.85 -30.40
C ASN A 199 -1.15 -4.65 -30.81
N ILE A 200 -1.96 -3.98 -29.96
CA ILE A 200 -3.39 -3.77 -30.23
C ILE A 200 -3.72 -2.28 -30.17
N SER A 201 -3.87 -1.74 -28.98
CA SER A 201 -4.12 -0.34 -28.65
C SER A 201 -4.09 -0.16 -27.13
N TRP A 202 -3.62 1.00 -26.66
CA TRP A 202 -3.68 1.35 -25.23
C TRP A 202 -5.10 1.35 -24.66
N SER A 203 -6.13 1.60 -25.47
CA SER A 203 -7.54 1.55 -25.03
C SER A 203 -7.93 0.19 -24.44
N TRP A 204 -7.31 -0.90 -24.91
CA TRP A 204 -7.54 -2.24 -24.39
C TRP A 204 -7.05 -2.43 -22.96
N CYS A 205 -6.10 -1.60 -22.50
CA CYS A 205 -5.71 -1.57 -21.09
C CYS A 205 -6.89 -1.25 -20.16
N PHE A 206 -7.88 -0.53 -20.67
CA PHE A 206 -9.12 -0.19 -19.95
C PHE A 206 -10.26 -1.17 -20.26
N PHE A 207 -10.41 -1.58 -21.53
CA PHE A 207 -11.50 -2.47 -21.93
C PHE A 207 -11.41 -3.87 -21.33
N MET A 208 -10.20 -4.36 -21.02
CA MET A 208 -10.01 -5.64 -20.35
C MET A 208 -10.62 -5.69 -18.93
N ASN A 209 -10.87 -4.54 -18.30
CA ASN A 209 -11.55 -4.50 -17.01
C ASN A 209 -13.01 -4.97 -17.10
N LEU A 210 -13.65 -4.87 -18.27
CA LEU A 210 -15.05 -5.26 -18.45
C LEU A 210 -15.27 -6.77 -18.18
N PRO A 211 -14.58 -7.73 -18.84
CA PRO A 211 -14.77 -9.16 -18.56
C PRO A 211 -14.39 -9.52 -17.12
N ILE A 212 -13.35 -8.89 -16.55
CA ILE A 212 -12.91 -9.14 -15.17
C ILE A 212 -14.00 -8.70 -14.17
N CYS A 213 -14.56 -7.50 -14.36
CA CYS A 213 -15.64 -7.00 -13.52
C CYS A 213 -16.93 -7.81 -13.65
N LEU A 214 -17.28 -8.28 -14.84
CA LEU A 214 -18.45 -9.14 -15.02
C LEU A 214 -18.28 -10.47 -14.28
N ALA A 215 -17.09 -11.07 -14.32
CA ALA A 215 -16.76 -12.24 -13.52
C ALA A 215 -16.84 -11.94 -12.02
N LEU A 216 -16.26 -10.80 -11.57
CA LEU A 216 -16.34 -10.32 -10.19
C LEU A 216 -17.80 -10.18 -9.75
N MET A 217 -18.63 -9.47 -10.50
CA MET A 217 -20.05 -9.27 -10.18
C MET A 217 -20.81 -10.60 -10.08
N THR A 218 -20.52 -11.54 -10.96
CA THR A 218 -21.13 -12.88 -10.93
C THR A 218 -20.76 -13.62 -9.64
N LEU A 219 -19.46 -13.61 -9.26
CA LEU A 219 -19.00 -14.23 -8.03
C LEU A 219 -19.60 -13.56 -6.78
N LEU A 220 -19.76 -12.22 -6.78
CA LEU A 220 -20.40 -11.48 -5.69
C LEU A 220 -21.88 -11.84 -5.53
N ILE A 221 -22.59 -12.02 -6.66
CA ILE A 221 -24.00 -12.44 -6.65
C ILE A 221 -24.18 -13.82 -6.05
N VAL A 222 -23.29 -14.75 -6.37
CA VAL A 222 -23.36 -16.14 -5.91
C VAL A 222 -22.84 -16.28 -4.46
N GLY A 223 -21.74 -15.58 -4.12
CA GLY A 223 -21.01 -15.79 -2.85
C GLY A 223 -21.52 -14.95 -1.68
N LEU A 224 -22.19 -13.80 -1.93
CA LEU A 224 -22.63 -12.91 -0.86
C LEU A 224 -24.16 -12.84 -0.77
N PRO A 225 -24.76 -12.93 0.43
CA PRO A 225 -26.17 -12.64 0.63
C PRO A 225 -26.46 -11.16 0.37
N SER A 226 -27.72 -10.89 0.00
CA SER A 226 -28.19 -9.51 -0.16
C SER A 226 -28.54 -8.91 1.20
N ASP A 227 -27.86 -7.85 1.58
CA ASP A 227 -28.14 -7.09 2.80
C ASP A 227 -29.05 -5.89 2.47
N LYS A 228 -29.91 -5.53 3.42
CA LYS A 228 -30.75 -4.34 3.27
C LYS A 228 -29.92 -3.08 3.59
N PRO A 229 -30.08 -1.99 2.81
CA PRO A 229 -29.41 -0.72 3.10
C PRO A 229 -29.87 -0.13 4.44
N HIS A 230 -28.94 0.48 5.16
CA HIS A 230 -29.19 1.14 6.45
C HIS A 230 -29.14 2.66 6.27
N TRP A 231 -30.18 3.25 5.72
CA TRP A 231 -30.25 4.69 5.42
C TRP A 231 -30.08 5.61 6.65
N GLU A 232 -30.42 5.13 7.83
CA GLU A 232 -30.16 5.90 9.06
C GLU A 232 -28.66 6.12 9.32
N ALA A 233 -27.82 5.17 8.94
CA ALA A 233 -26.38 5.30 9.05
C ALA A 233 -25.81 6.35 8.06
N PHE A 234 -26.47 6.56 6.93
CA PHE A 234 -26.12 7.60 5.98
C PHE A 234 -26.47 8.99 6.52
N LEU A 235 -27.68 9.17 7.07
CA LEU A 235 -28.12 10.47 7.61
C LEU A 235 -27.32 10.90 8.84
N LYS A 236 -26.84 9.94 9.64
CA LYS A 236 -26.01 10.17 10.84
C LYS A 236 -24.51 10.12 10.56
N ALA A 237 -24.11 10.23 9.28
CA ALA A 237 -22.72 10.17 8.89
C ALA A 237 -21.91 11.36 9.41
N ASP A 238 -20.63 11.12 9.58
CA ASP A 238 -19.64 12.16 9.91
C ASP A 238 -19.26 12.94 8.63
N TRP A 239 -20.15 13.84 8.22
CA TRP A 239 -19.93 14.65 7.01
C TRP A 239 -18.69 15.55 7.10
N LEU A 240 -18.34 15.98 8.32
CA LEU A 240 -17.14 16.78 8.55
C LEU A 240 -15.87 15.93 8.30
N GLY A 241 -15.86 14.71 8.78
CA GLY A 241 -14.78 13.75 8.53
C GLY A 241 -14.68 13.38 7.05
N ILE A 242 -15.82 13.16 6.35
CA ILE A 242 -15.85 12.88 4.90
C ILE A 242 -15.25 14.04 4.11
N ALA A 243 -15.69 15.27 4.39
CA ALA A 243 -15.16 16.47 3.72
C ALA A 243 -13.67 16.66 4.00
N GLY A 244 -13.25 16.43 5.27
CA GLY A 244 -11.85 16.48 5.67
C GLY A 244 -10.98 15.44 4.93
N LEU A 245 -11.46 14.20 4.79
CA LEU A 245 -10.79 13.15 4.01
C LEU A 245 -10.71 13.53 2.54
N ALA A 246 -11.82 13.93 1.94
CA ALA A 246 -11.89 14.30 0.53
C ALA A 246 -10.95 15.47 0.19
N ILE A 247 -10.96 16.52 1.00
CA ILE A 247 -10.13 17.71 0.78
C ILE A 247 -8.69 17.44 1.22
N GLY A 248 -8.50 16.95 2.44
CA GLY A 248 -7.17 16.83 3.07
C GLY A 248 -6.28 15.77 2.42
N LEU A 249 -6.79 14.54 2.24
CA LEU A 249 -6.00 13.46 1.66
C LEU A 249 -5.81 13.61 0.16
N SER A 250 -6.82 14.05 -0.60
CA SER A 250 -6.63 14.30 -2.04
C SER A 250 -5.57 15.36 -2.29
N SER A 251 -5.67 16.53 -1.60
CA SER A 251 -4.67 17.58 -1.75
C SER A 251 -3.28 17.14 -1.30
N LEU A 252 -3.18 16.38 -0.20
CA LEU A 252 -1.90 15.83 0.28
C LEU A 252 -1.29 14.90 -0.77
N THR A 253 -2.08 14.01 -1.35
CA THR A 253 -1.60 13.09 -2.38
C THR A 253 -1.07 13.86 -3.59
N VAL A 254 -1.78 14.86 -4.09
CA VAL A 254 -1.29 15.69 -5.19
C VAL A 254 0.00 16.43 -4.82
N VAL A 255 0.09 16.99 -3.62
CA VAL A 255 1.34 17.63 -3.14
C VAL A 255 2.51 16.64 -3.12
N LEU A 256 2.30 15.40 -2.70
CA LEU A 256 3.35 14.38 -2.64
C LEU A 256 3.74 13.86 -4.04
N GLU A 257 2.78 13.64 -4.93
CA GLU A 257 3.01 13.10 -6.28
C GLU A 257 3.62 14.16 -7.23
N GLU A 258 3.12 15.41 -7.18
CA GLU A 258 3.50 16.46 -8.11
C GLU A 258 4.54 17.44 -7.52
N GLY A 259 4.73 17.43 -6.20
CA GLY A 259 5.56 18.42 -5.49
C GLY A 259 6.99 18.49 -6.00
N GLN A 260 7.63 17.34 -6.26
CA GLN A 260 8.99 17.29 -6.80
C GLN A 260 9.07 17.94 -8.20
N ARG A 261 8.12 17.62 -9.07
CA ARG A 261 8.09 18.13 -10.44
C ARG A 261 7.81 19.63 -10.49
N GLU A 262 6.94 20.10 -9.62
CA GLU A 262 6.53 21.51 -9.50
C GLU A 262 7.49 22.33 -8.60
N ARG A 263 8.66 21.80 -8.24
CA ARG A 263 9.67 22.44 -7.38
C ARG A 263 9.12 22.84 -6.00
N TRP A 264 8.22 22.01 -5.47
CA TRP A 264 7.65 22.18 -4.14
C TRP A 264 7.02 23.57 -3.92
N PHE A 265 7.44 24.27 -2.90
CA PHE A 265 6.85 25.55 -2.47
C PHE A 265 7.22 26.75 -3.37
N GLU A 266 7.94 26.54 -4.47
CA GLU A 266 8.11 27.55 -5.51
C GLU A 266 6.85 27.67 -6.39
N SER A 267 6.04 26.59 -6.47
CA SER A 267 4.78 26.56 -7.22
C SER A 267 3.62 27.08 -6.38
N PRO A 268 2.89 28.13 -6.83
CA PRO A 268 1.68 28.60 -6.17
C PRO A 268 0.60 27.50 -6.03
N MET A 269 0.54 26.56 -6.97
CA MET A 269 -0.38 25.43 -6.94
C MET A 269 -0.06 24.52 -5.74
N ILE A 270 1.20 24.13 -5.54
CA ILE A 270 1.61 23.27 -4.42
C ILE A 270 1.40 23.96 -3.08
N VAL A 271 1.68 25.27 -2.98
CA VAL A 271 1.39 26.05 -1.77
C VAL A 271 -0.11 26.06 -1.46
N GLY A 272 -0.94 26.34 -2.46
CA GLY A 272 -2.40 26.33 -2.31
C GLY A 272 -2.94 24.97 -1.88
N LEU A 273 -2.47 23.88 -2.52
CA LEU A 273 -2.86 22.51 -2.18
C LEU A 273 -2.36 22.11 -0.79
N THR A 274 -1.17 22.57 -0.37
CA THR A 274 -0.67 22.34 1.00
C THR A 274 -1.56 23.02 2.03
N CYS A 275 -1.95 24.29 1.81
CA CYS A 275 -2.90 24.98 2.68
C CYS A 275 -4.25 24.26 2.73
N LEU A 276 -4.75 23.80 1.58
CA LEU A 276 -6.00 23.04 1.47
C LEU A 276 -5.91 21.70 2.19
N SER A 277 -4.78 21.02 2.08
CA SER A 277 -4.50 19.77 2.81
C SER A 277 -4.51 20.00 4.33
N LEU A 278 -3.82 21.03 4.82
CA LEU A 278 -3.82 21.39 6.24
C LEU A 278 -5.24 21.73 6.73
N PHE A 279 -6.03 22.47 5.95
CA PHE A 279 -7.41 22.73 6.28
C PHE A 279 -8.24 21.44 6.38
N GLY A 280 -8.11 20.51 5.42
CA GLY A 280 -8.76 19.21 5.46
C GLY A 280 -8.33 18.37 6.67
N MET A 281 -7.04 18.41 7.05
CA MET A 281 -6.56 17.74 8.27
C MET A 281 -7.16 18.36 9.54
N CYS A 282 -7.36 19.67 9.59
CA CYS A 282 -8.08 20.33 10.68
C CYS A 282 -9.56 19.88 10.75
N LEU A 283 -10.23 19.69 9.60
CA LEU A 283 -11.59 19.13 9.58
C LEU A 283 -11.62 17.70 10.12
N ILE A 284 -10.64 16.83 9.76
CA ILE A 284 -10.51 15.48 10.32
C ILE A 284 -10.31 15.56 11.83
N ALA A 285 -9.44 16.44 12.32
CA ALA A 285 -9.20 16.60 13.75
C ALA A 285 -10.45 17.08 14.48
N ALA A 286 -11.20 18.03 13.92
CA ALA A 286 -12.47 18.50 14.45
C ALA A 286 -13.51 17.36 14.49
N SER A 287 -13.57 16.52 13.44
CA SER A 287 -14.43 15.34 13.40
C SER A 287 -14.10 14.37 14.54
N GLN A 288 -12.80 14.09 14.81
CA GLN A 288 -12.42 13.21 15.95
C GLN A 288 -12.92 13.73 17.30
N MET A 289 -13.13 15.03 17.44
CA MET A 289 -13.59 15.66 18.70
C MET A 289 -15.11 15.75 18.79
N THR A 290 -15.81 15.85 17.67
CA THR A 290 -17.26 16.14 17.63
C THR A 290 -18.10 14.94 17.23
N ALA A 291 -17.60 14.06 16.37
CA ALA A 291 -18.37 12.94 15.87
C ALA A 291 -18.42 11.77 16.88
N LYS A 292 -19.63 11.25 17.15
CA LYS A 292 -19.80 10.05 17.98
C LYS A 292 -19.18 8.79 17.38
N LYS A 293 -19.17 8.69 16.06
CA LYS A 293 -18.55 7.60 15.28
C LYS A 293 -17.83 8.20 14.09
N PRO A 294 -16.58 8.67 14.26
CA PRO A 294 -15.81 9.25 13.16
C PRO A 294 -15.57 8.20 12.08
N ILE A 295 -15.57 8.62 10.82
CA ILE A 295 -15.32 7.74 9.67
C ILE A 295 -13.91 7.18 9.71
N LEU A 296 -12.92 8.04 9.97
CA LEU A 296 -11.55 7.58 10.21
C LEU A 296 -11.36 7.29 11.69
N ARG A 297 -11.37 6.01 12.07
CA ARG A 297 -11.23 5.62 13.48
C ARG A 297 -9.79 5.66 13.96
N LEU A 298 -9.24 6.87 14.18
CA LEU A 298 -7.91 7.05 14.73
C LEU A 298 -7.78 6.49 16.16
N SER A 299 -8.89 6.26 16.86
CA SER A 299 -8.91 5.62 18.18
C SER A 299 -8.28 4.21 18.17
N LEU A 300 -8.27 3.51 17.04
CA LEU A 300 -7.57 2.23 16.89
C LEU A 300 -6.07 2.36 17.13
N MET A 301 -5.48 3.53 16.84
CA MET A 301 -4.07 3.83 17.10
C MET A 301 -3.71 3.89 18.58
N ARG A 302 -4.70 3.99 19.50
CA ARG A 302 -4.46 3.88 20.95
C ARG A 302 -3.97 2.49 21.36
N ASN A 303 -4.26 1.47 20.55
CA ASN A 303 -3.69 0.15 20.72
C ASN A 303 -2.24 0.16 20.20
N PRO A 304 -1.20 0.04 21.07
CA PRO A 304 0.20 0.16 20.64
C PRO A 304 0.60 -0.94 19.64
N ASN A 305 -0.04 -2.11 19.70
CA ASN A 305 0.17 -3.17 18.73
C ASN A 305 -0.30 -2.73 17.32
N TYR A 306 -1.51 -2.16 17.23
CA TYR A 306 -2.05 -1.68 15.97
C TYR A 306 -1.26 -0.45 15.45
N ALA A 307 -0.90 0.48 16.32
CA ALA A 307 -0.09 1.64 15.96
C ALA A 307 1.27 1.23 15.39
N SER A 308 1.94 0.25 16.01
CA SER A 308 3.21 -0.28 15.48
C SER A 308 3.04 -0.90 14.10
N VAL A 309 1.95 -1.64 13.85
CA VAL A 309 1.64 -2.17 12.51
C VAL A 309 1.51 -1.04 11.49
N ILE A 310 0.78 0.04 11.83
CA ILE A 310 0.55 1.17 10.92
C ILE A 310 1.87 1.86 10.55
N VAL A 311 2.76 2.12 11.51
CA VAL A 311 4.05 2.74 11.23
C VAL A 311 4.93 1.82 10.37
N ILE A 312 5.00 0.52 10.70
CA ILE A 312 5.81 -0.42 9.93
C ILE A 312 5.26 -0.56 8.50
N VAL A 313 3.93 -0.67 8.32
CA VAL A 313 3.35 -0.81 6.98
C VAL A 313 3.53 0.45 6.13
N SER A 314 3.56 1.64 6.74
CA SER A 314 3.89 2.88 6.02
C SER A 314 5.33 2.85 5.50
N ALA A 315 6.29 2.42 6.32
CA ALA A 315 7.68 2.28 5.90
C ALA A 315 7.88 1.19 4.84
N VAL A 316 7.18 0.05 4.97
CA VAL A 316 7.18 -1.00 3.95
C VAL A 316 6.53 -0.51 2.65
N GLY A 317 5.48 0.30 2.74
CA GLY A 317 4.85 0.97 1.60
C GLY A 317 5.83 1.91 0.89
N ALA A 318 6.56 2.73 1.64
CA ALA A 318 7.61 3.61 1.10
C ALA A 318 8.71 2.81 0.37
N ALA A 319 9.17 1.71 0.95
CA ALA A 319 10.16 0.85 0.32
C ALA A 319 9.61 0.15 -0.93
N LEU A 320 8.35 -0.34 -0.88
CA LEU A 320 7.71 -1.01 -2.01
C LEU A 320 7.61 -0.08 -3.22
N TYR A 321 7.03 1.11 -3.05
CA TYR A 321 6.88 2.08 -4.12
C TYR A 321 8.22 2.66 -4.55
N GLY A 322 9.11 2.93 -3.58
CA GLY A 322 10.45 3.41 -3.85
C GLY A 322 11.25 2.48 -4.74
N VAL A 323 11.29 1.19 -4.43
CA VAL A 323 12.00 0.20 -5.25
C VAL A 323 11.32 0.00 -6.60
N SER A 324 9.98 -0.01 -6.64
CA SER A 324 9.22 -0.12 -7.89
C SER A 324 9.48 1.06 -8.84
N TYR A 325 9.90 2.20 -8.31
CA TYR A 325 10.34 3.36 -9.06
C TYR A 325 11.83 3.30 -9.42
N LEU A 326 12.71 3.02 -8.44
CA LEU A 326 14.17 3.11 -8.59
C LEU A 326 14.73 2.09 -9.59
N VAL A 327 14.27 0.82 -9.52
CA VAL A 327 14.84 -0.24 -10.36
C VAL A 327 14.59 0.00 -11.86
N PRO A 328 13.34 0.25 -12.33
CA PRO A 328 13.11 0.57 -13.74
C PRO A 328 13.80 1.86 -14.19
N GLN A 329 13.85 2.87 -13.31
CA GLN A 329 14.54 4.14 -13.61
C GLN A 329 16.04 3.93 -13.81
N PHE A 330 16.69 3.18 -12.91
CA PHE A 330 18.10 2.82 -13.06
C PHE A 330 18.33 2.06 -14.37
N LEU A 331 17.54 1.02 -14.62
CA LEU A 331 17.68 0.21 -15.84
C LEU A 331 17.44 1.03 -17.11
N GLY A 332 16.49 1.95 -17.11
CA GLY A 332 16.21 2.83 -18.24
C GLY A 332 17.31 3.86 -18.48
N VAL A 333 17.76 4.55 -17.42
CA VAL A 333 18.71 5.67 -17.54
C VAL A 333 20.17 5.18 -17.70
N VAL A 334 20.56 4.13 -16.96
CA VAL A 334 21.95 3.65 -16.92
C VAL A 334 22.18 2.51 -17.93
N ALA A 335 21.32 1.51 -17.95
CA ALA A 335 21.47 0.34 -18.81
C ALA A 335 20.76 0.46 -20.18
N GLY A 336 19.94 1.50 -20.38
CA GLY A 336 19.22 1.73 -21.65
C GLY A 336 18.09 0.72 -21.91
N TYR A 337 17.54 0.10 -20.87
CA TYR A 337 16.45 -0.88 -20.99
C TYR A 337 15.12 -0.18 -21.32
N ASN A 338 14.29 -0.86 -22.10
CA ASN A 338 12.91 -0.44 -22.29
C ASN A 338 12.01 -0.92 -21.13
N ALA A 339 10.75 -0.52 -21.16
CA ALA A 339 9.77 -0.86 -20.11
C ALA A 339 9.54 -2.38 -19.97
N GLU A 340 9.51 -3.12 -21.08
CA GLU A 340 9.34 -4.57 -21.11
C GLU A 340 10.52 -5.29 -20.45
N GLN A 341 11.75 -4.92 -20.83
CA GLN A 341 12.97 -5.48 -20.26
C GLN A 341 13.08 -5.19 -18.75
N SER A 342 12.78 -3.97 -18.34
CA SER A 342 12.76 -3.58 -16.92
C SER A 342 11.68 -4.35 -16.14
N GLY A 343 10.50 -4.52 -16.73
CA GLY A 343 9.41 -5.31 -16.18
C GLY A 343 9.79 -6.78 -16.00
N ALA A 344 10.50 -7.38 -16.96
CA ALA A 344 10.99 -8.76 -16.87
C ALA A 344 11.94 -8.97 -15.67
N ILE A 345 12.79 -7.98 -15.37
CA ILE A 345 13.65 -8.03 -14.18
C ILE A 345 12.81 -7.96 -12.89
N MET A 346 11.80 -7.09 -12.85
CA MET A 346 10.92 -7.00 -11.68
C MET A 346 10.08 -8.26 -11.45
N LEU A 347 9.73 -9.00 -12.52
CA LEU A 347 9.03 -10.29 -12.44
C LEU A 347 9.78 -11.32 -11.57
N LEU A 348 11.11 -11.24 -11.51
CA LEU A 348 11.92 -12.16 -10.70
C LEU A 348 11.54 -12.14 -9.22
N SER A 349 11.07 -11.01 -8.70
CA SER A 349 10.59 -10.92 -7.31
C SER A 349 9.31 -11.73 -7.06
N GLY A 350 8.53 -12.02 -8.11
CA GLY A 350 7.35 -12.86 -8.04
C GLY A 350 7.63 -14.34 -7.80
N LEU A 351 8.74 -14.86 -8.34
CA LEU A 351 9.08 -16.28 -8.23
C LEU A 351 9.13 -16.78 -6.77
N PRO A 352 9.93 -16.18 -5.86
CA PRO A 352 9.97 -16.62 -4.47
C PRO A 352 8.65 -16.34 -3.73
N ALA A 353 7.88 -15.33 -4.12
CA ALA A 353 6.56 -15.10 -3.57
C ALA A 353 5.61 -16.27 -3.83
N PHE A 354 5.61 -16.82 -5.06
CA PHE A 354 4.87 -18.04 -5.39
C PHE A 354 5.38 -19.27 -4.63
N MET A 355 6.69 -19.43 -4.49
CA MET A 355 7.29 -20.58 -3.81
C MET A 355 7.00 -20.59 -2.31
N ILE A 356 6.97 -19.41 -1.66
CA ILE A 356 6.74 -19.31 -0.21
C ILE A 356 5.25 -19.43 0.15
N MET A 357 4.34 -19.17 -0.79
CA MET A 357 2.90 -19.17 -0.58
C MET A 357 2.36 -20.42 0.14
N PRO A 358 2.63 -21.66 -0.30
CA PRO A 358 2.10 -22.85 0.37
C PRO A 358 2.71 -23.10 1.76
N VAL A 359 3.89 -22.51 2.00
CA VAL A 359 4.63 -22.62 3.27
C VAL A 359 4.20 -21.57 4.28
N LEU A 360 3.81 -20.39 3.80
CA LEU A 360 3.54 -19.20 4.63
C LEU A 360 2.42 -19.42 5.68
N PRO A 361 1.27 -20.07 5.39
CA PRO A 361 0.27 -20.39 6.43
C PRO A 361 0.82 -21.29 7.54
N LYS A 362 1.71 -22.23 7.20
CA LYS A 362 2.39 -23.10 8.19
C LYS A 362 3.37 -22.30 9.04
N LEU A 363 4.11 -21.36 8.43
CA LEU A 363 5.03 -20.46 9.14
C LEU A 363 4.24 -19.54 10.10
N LEU A 364 3.15 -18.94 9.64
CA LEU A 364 2.26 -18.10 10.44
C LEU A 364 1.60 -18.89 11.59
N GLY A 365 1.36 -20.18 11.38
CA GLY A 365 0.86 -21.07 12.41
C GLY A 365 1.93 -21.56 13.42
N LYS A 366 3.22 -21.52 13.06
CA LYS A 366 4.31 -22.07 13.88
C LYS A 366 5.14 -21.00 14.59
N PHE A 367 5.44 -19.90 13.91
CA PHE A 367 6.30 -18.82 14.39
C PHE A 367 5.50 -17.62 14.89
N ASP A 368 6.12 -16.83 15.76
CA ASP A 368 5.60 -15.55 16.23
C ASP A 368 5.62 -14.52 15.07
N PHE A 369 4.58 -13.69 14.97
CA PHE A 369 4.50 -12.63 13.96
C PHE A 369 5.70 -11.69 14.01
N ARG A 370 6.26 -11.42 15.20
CA ARG A 370 7.47 -10.59 15.39
C ARG A 370 8.65 -11.14 14.59
N VAL A 371 8.90 -12.44 14.73
CA VAL A 371 10.03 -13.10 14.07
C VAL A 371 9.90 -13.02 12.55
N LEU A 372 8.69 -13.29 12.04
CA LEU A 372 8.43 -13.25 10.60
C LEU A 372 8.57 -11.83 10.04
N VAL A 373 8.00 -10.82 10.73
CA VAL A 373 8.11 -9.41 10.32
C VAL A 373 9.56 -8.94 10.37
N ILE A 374 10.29 -9.22 11.46
CA ILE A 374 11.71 -8.83 11.58
C ILE A 374 12.54 -9.49 10.49
N THR A 375 12.35 -10.81 10.25
CA THR A 375 13.03 -11.51 9.16
C THR A 375 12.71 -10.89 7.81
N GLY A 376 11.43 -10.54 7.56
CA GLY A 376 11.02 -9.85 6.34
C GLY A 376 11.68 -8.48 6.18
N LEU A 377 11.70 -7.65 7.24
CA LEU A 377 12.35 -6.34 7.22
C LEU A 377 13.86 -6.43 7.00
N VAL A 378 14.54 -7.38 7.66
CA VAL A 378 15.98 -7.60 7.49
C VAL A 378 16.31 -8.07 6.07
N LEU A 379 15.56 -9.02 5.53
CA LEU A 379 15.76 -9.48 4.16
C LEU A 379 15.47 -8.37 3.13
N TYR A 380 14.44 -7.54 3.39
CA TYR A 380 14.15 -6.42 2.50
C TYR A 380 15.28 -5.37 2.54
N ALA A 381 15.75 -5.02 3.74
CA ALA A 381 16.91 -4.14 3.88
C ALA A 381 18.15 -4.74 3.20
N LEU A 382 18.41 -6.04 3.38
CA LEU A 382 19.51 -6.74 2.71
C LEU A 382 19.40 -6.64 1.18
N SER A 383 18.20 -6.80 0.62
CA SER A 383 17.99 -6.63 -0.82
C SER A 383 18.34 -5.22 -1.32
N CYS A 384 18.03 -4.20 -0.52
CA CYS A 384 18.43 -2.81 -0.83
C CYS A 384 19.95 -2.61 -0.67
N MET A 385 20.58 -3.26 0.32
CA MET A 385 22.03 -3.16 0.54
C MET A 385 22.85 -3.81 -0.59
N ILE A 386 22.33 -4.86 -1.22
CA ILE A 386 22.95 -5.48 -2.42
C ILE A 386 22.97 -4.46 -3.57
N ASP A 387 21.89 -3.71 -3.75
CA ASP A 387 21.77 -2.73 -4.84
C ASP A 387 22.64 -1.45 -4.61
N ILE A 388 23.36 -1.34 -3.49
CA ILE A 388 24.34 -0.24 -3.28
C ILE A 388 25.59 -0.40 -4.16
N SER A 389 25.96 -1.64 -4.49
CA SER A 389 27.17 -1.95 -5.26
C SER A 389 27.03 -1.77 -6.77
N LEU A 390 25.92 -1.19 -7.24
CA LEU A 390 25.68 -0.93 -8.66
C LEU A 390 26.69 0.07 -9.23
N THR A 391 27.02 -0.14 -10.51
CA THR A 391 27.99 0.67 -11.28
C THR A 391 27.36 1.17 -12.58
N ALA A 392 28.06 2.02 -13.32
CA ALA A 392 27.61 2.45 -14.63
C ALA A 392 27.56 1.33 -15.69
N GLN A 393 28.16 0.18 -15.43
CA GLN A 393 28.14 -1.01 -16.28
C GLN A 393 27.10 -2.04 -15.82
N SER A 394 26.44 -1.79 -14.70
CA SER A 394 25.44 -2.72 -14.17
C SER A 394 24.24 -2.82 -15.08
N VAL A 395 23.78 -4.04 -15.27
CA VAL A 395 22.65 -4.42 -16.14
C VAL A 395 21.64 -5.26 -15.37
N GLY A 396 20.55 -5.67 -16.01
CA GLY A 396 19.45 -6.36 -15.35
C GLY A 396 19.85 -7.61 -14.54
N HIS A 397 20.90 -8.35 -14.95
CA HIS A 397 21.31 -9.55 -14.21
C HIS A 397 21.88 -9.26 -12.81
N ASP A 398 22.41 -8.04 -12.58
CA ASP A 398 22.94 -7.63 -11.28
C ASP A 398 21.83 -7.49 -10.22
N PHE A 399 20.58 -7.26 -10.67
CA PHE A 399 19.41 -7.19 -9.81
C PHE A 399 18.78 -8.56 -9.47
N VAL A 400 19.23 -9.66 -10.06
CA VAL A 400 18.57 -10.97 -9.89
C VAL A 400 18.49 -11.37 -8.42
N TRP A 401 19.61 -11.31 -7.70
CA TRP A 401 19.65 -11.70 -6.29
C TRP A 401 18.87 -10.77 -5.39
N SER A 402 18.97 -9.46 -5.61
CA SER A 402 18.20 -8.48 -4.85
C SER A 402 16.70 -8.66 -5.06
N GLN A 403 16.23 -8.92 -6.30
CA GLN A 403 14.81 -9.18 -6.60
C GLN A 403 14.31 -10.48 -5.96
N LEU A 404 15.07 -11.58 -6.02
CA LEU A 404 14.68 -12.86 -5.40
C LEU A 404 14.55 -12.71 -3.87
N ILE A 405 15.51 -12.06 -3.21
CA ILE A 405 15.46 -11.80 -1.77
C ILE A 405 14.26 -10.89 -1.45
N ARG A 406 14.03 -9.86 -2.25
CA ARG A 406 12.96 -8.88 -2.09
C ARG A 406 11.58 -9.50 -2.14
N GLY A 407 11.31 -10.40 -3.09
CA GLY A 407 10.04 -11.11 -3.20
C GLY A 407 9.72 -11.93 -1.96
N THR A 408 10.73 -12.65 -1.43
CA THR A 408 10.62 -13.40 -0.17
C THR A 408 10.37 -12.46 1.01
N ALA A 409 11.14 -11.38 1.10
CA ALA A 409 11.10 -10.39 2.16
C ALA A 409 9.73 -9.70 2.26
N GLN A 410 9.19 -9.30 1.12
CA GLN A 410 7.89 -8.64 1.02
C GLN A 410 6.77 -9.52 1.57
N MET A 411 6.74 -10.81 1.22
CA MET A 411 5.75 -11.76 1.74
C MET A 411 5.88 -11.97 3.24
N LEU A 412 7.12 -12.13 3.75
CA LEU A 412 7.40 -12.32 5.17
C LEU A 412 7.14 -11.06 6.01
N ALA A 413 7.22 -9.86 5.43
CA ALA A 413 6.87 -8.63 6.13
C ALA A 413 5.36 -8.36 6.07
N MET A 414 4.77 -8.30 4.87
CA MET A 414 3.40 -7.78 4.69
C MET A 414 2.32 -8.72 5.19
N MET A 415 2.47 -10.04 5.01
CA MET A 415 1.41 -10.98 5.40
C MET A 415 1.21 -11.06 6.92
N PRO A 416 2.28 -11.22 7.74
CA PRO A 416 2.13 -11.18 9.19
C PRO A 416 1.65 -9.81 9.70
N LEU A 417 2.08 -8.69 9.09
CA LEU A 417 1.59 -7.34 9.43
C LEU A 417 0.09 -7.20 9.18
N ASN A 418 -0.39 -7.67 8.03
CA ASN A 418 -1.82 -7.66 7.71
C ASN A 418 -2.62 -8.48 8.73
N GLN A 419 -2.15 -9.69 9.05
CA GLN A 419 -2.81 -10.53 10.07
C GLN A 419 -2.72 -9.90 11.46
N ALA A 420 -1.61 -9.30 11.84
CA ALA A 420 -1.44 -8.61 13.11
C ALA A 420 -2.40 -7.41 13.24
N SER A 421 -2.61 -6.65 12.15
CA SER A 421 -3.58 -5.55 12.12
C SER A 421 -5.00 -6.05 12.39
N MET A 422 -5.41 -7.12 11.69
CA MET A 422 -6.73 -7.72 11.84
C MET A 422 -6.93 -8.40 13.21
N ALA A 423 -5.88 -8.99 13.78
CA ALA A 423 -5.93 -9.64 15.09
C ALA A 423 -5.97 -8.65 16.26
N ALA A 424 -5.52 -7.41 16.05
CA ALA A 424 -5.48 -6.37 17.08
C ALA A 424 -6.84 -5.70 17.33
N VAL A 425 -7.85 -5.96 16.48
CA VAL A 425 -9.16 -5.30 16.49
C VAL A 425 -10.30 -6.30 16.56
N SER A 426 -11.51 -5.82 16.95
CA SER A 426 -12.72 -6.63 16.92
C SER A 426 -13.13 -6.99 15.49
N ARG A 427 -14.01 -8.01 15.32
CA ARG A 427 -14.55 -8.33 13.99
C ARG A 427 -15.39 -7.18 13.41
N GLU A 428 -16.06 -6.42 14.26
CA GLU A 428 -16.89 -5.28 13.86
C GLU A 428 -16.04 -4.12 13.30
N ASP A 429 -14.84 -3.93 13.86
CA ASP A 429 -13.91 -2.87 13.46
C ASP A 429 -12.95 -3.28 12.32
N SER A 430 -13.08 -4.52 11.82
CA SER A 430 -12.15 -5.06 10.80
C SER A 430 -12.14 -4.24 9.50
N GLY A 431 -13.27 -3.69 9.10
CA GLY A 431 -13.36 -2.82 7.92
C GLY A 431 -12.61 -1.50 8.11
N ASP A 432 -12.79 -0.85 9.26
CA ASP A 432 -12.11 0.40 9.60
C ASP A 432 -10.59 0.18 9.72
N ALA A 433 -10.19 -0.96 10.32
CA ALA A 433 -8.79 -1.34 10.43
C ALA A 433 -8.16 -1.66 9.06
N ALA A 434 -8.86 -2.37 8.18
CA ALA A 434 -8.40 -2.64 6.81
C ALA A 434 -8.24 -1.33 6.02
N GLY A 435 -9.20 -0.41 6.16
CA GLY A 435 -9.13 0.92 5.54
C GLY A 435 -7.90 1.70 6.01
N LEU A 436 -7.70 1.82 7.33
CA LEU A 436 -6.55 2.55 7.90
C LEU A 436 -5.20 1.89 7.53
N TYR A 437 -5.13 0.54 7.52
CA TYR A 437 -3.93 -0.19 7.11
C TYR A 437 -3.54 0.10 5.64
N ASN A 438 -4.50 0.01 4.71
CA ASN A 438 -4.25 0.25 3.30
C ASN A 438 -3.99 1.73 3.01
N MET A 439 -4.70 2.65 3.67
CA MET A 439 -4.42 4.09 3.61
C MET A 439 -2.99 4.40 4.06
N ALA A 440 -2.56 3.84 5.19
CA ALA A 440 -1.21 4.04 5.72
C ALA A 440 -0.13 3.47 4.78
N ARG A 441 -0.38 2.30 4.17
CA ARG A 441 0.53 1.72 3.17
C ARG A 441 0.65 2.61 1.94
N ASN A 442 -0.45 3.07 1.37
CA ASN A 442 -0.45 3.90 0.16
C ASN A 442 0.14 5.28 0.44
N LEU A 443 -0.28 5.94 1.52
CA LEU A 443 0.27 7.24 1.93
C LEU A 443 1.77 7.14 2.25
N GLY A 444 2.18 6.07 2.93
CA GLY A 444 3.59 5.78 3.16
C GLY A 444 4.37 5.64 1.85
N GLY A 445 3.76 5.00 0.84
CA GLY A 445 4.29 4.91 -0.52
C GLY A 445 4.50 6.27 -1.17
N SER A 446 3.48 7.12 -1.21
CA SER A 446 3.58 8.47 -1.80
C SER A 446 4.57 9.36 -1.04
N ILE A 447 4.60 9.30 0.30
CA ILE A 447 5.63 10.00 1.09
C ILE A 447 7.04 9.49 0.73
N GLY A 448 7.19 8.17 0.61
CA GLY A 448 8.47 7.56 0.20
C GLY A 448 8.94 8.05 -1.17
N LEU A 449 8.05 8.05 -2.17
CA LEU A 449 8.36 8.56 -3.51
C LEU A 449 8.71 10.04 -3.52
N ALA A 450 8.01 10.87 -2.77
CA ALA A 450 8.30 12.30 -2.63
C ALA A 450 9.70 12.54 -2.02
N ILE A 451 10.07 11.79 -0.99
CA ILE A 451 11.41 11.84 -0.38
C ILE A 451 12.46 11.36 -1.38
N ILE A 452 12.23 10.21 -2.03
CA ILE A 452 13.16 9.62 -3.02
C ILE A 452 13.39 10.59 -4.18
N GLY A 453 12.33 11.16 -4.75
CA GLY A 453 12.45 12.14 -5.84
C GLY A 453 13.30 13.36 -5.42
N THR A 454 13.07 13.88 -4.22
CA THR A 454 13.84 14.99 -3.67
C THR A 454 15.31 14.61 -3.43
N VAL A 455 15.57 13.40 -2.93
CA VAL A 455 16.93 12.89 -2.71
C VAL A 455 17.65 12.76 -4.05
N ILE A 456 17.01 12.14 -5.05
CA ILE A 456 17.58 11.97 -6.39
C ILE A 456 17.97 13.31 -6.99
N ASP A 457 17.09 14.30 -6.99
CA ASP A 457 17.36 15.62 -7.58
C ASP A 457 18.54 16.31 -6.89
N ARG A 458 18.50 16.43 -5.55
CA ARG A 458 19.54 17.10 -4.80
C ARG A 458 20.87 16.38 -4.83
N ARG A 459 20.87 15.05 -4.70
CA ARG A 459 22.10 14.26 -4.66
C ARG A 459 22.75 14.13 -6.03
N THR A 460 21.95 14.01 -7.10
CA THR A 460 22.49 14.02 -8.46
C THR A 460 23.17 15.35 -8.78
N THR A 461 22.54 16.47 -8.41
CA THR A 461 23.15 17.80 -8.54
C THR A 461 24.46 17.90 -7.75
N PHE A 462 24.47 17.45 -6.50
CA PHE A 462 25.65 17.45 -5.63
C PHE A 462 26.78 16.59 -6.20
N HIS A 463 26.51 15.33 -6.57
CA HIS A 463 27.52 14.43 -7.13
C HIS A 463 28.04 14.92 -8.49
N THR A 464 27.16 15.45 -9.34
CA THR A 464 27.58 16.05 -10.61
C THR A 464 28.54 17.21 -10.40
N ALA A 465 28.26 18.10 -9.45
CA ALA A 465 29.14 19.23 -9.09
C ALA A 465 30.48 18.72 -8.55
N MET A 466 30.47 17.76 -7.62
CA MET A 466 31.68 17.19 -7.02
C MET A 466 32.57 16.48 -8.06
N ILE A 467 31.99 15.68 -8.97
CA ILE A 467 32.74 15.01 -10.01
C ILE A 467 33.32 16.04 -11.00
N ARG A 468 32.53 17.06 -11.41
CA ARG A 468 33.01 18.13 -12.29
C ARG A 468 34.17 18.90 -11.69
N GLU A 469 34.18 19.15 -10.40
CA GLU A 469 35.28 19.81 -9.72
C GLU A 469 36.54 18.95 -9.71
N SER A 470 36.43 17.64 -9.51
CA SER A 470 37.57 16.70 -9.58
C SER A 470 38.13 16.50 -10.99
N VAL A 471 37.29 16.66 -12.03
CA VAL A 471 37.65 16.52 -13.46
C VAL A 471 37.70 17.91 -14.12
N SER A 472 38.30 18.89 -13.45
CA SER A 472 38.46 20.26 -13.96
C SER A 472 39.40 20.31 -15.16
N ALA A 473 39.38 21.42 -15.92
CA ALA A 473 40.24 21.62 -17.07
C ALA A 473 41.75 21.50 -16.76
N ASN A 474 42.14 21.65 -15.50
CA ASN A 474 43.51 21.49 -15.02
C ASN A 474 43.83 20.06 -14.53
N SER A 475 42.86 19.16 -14.54
CA SER A 475 43.03 17.76 -14.15
C SER A 475 43.69 16.98 -15.30
N THR A 476 44.80 16.31 -15.02
CA THR A 476 45.50 15.45 -16.01
C THR A 476 44.58 14.34 -16.50
N ILE A 477 43.79 13.73 -15.61
CA ILE A 477 42.81 12.69 -15.96
C ILE A 477 41.73 13.24 -16.90
N GLY A 478 41.24 14.45 -16.65
CA GLY A 478 40.25 15.09 -17.53
C GLY A 478 40.82 15.37 -18.92
N GLN A 479 42.03 15.93 -19.00
CA GLN A 479 42.70 16.22 -20.25
C GLN A 479 43.04 14.97 -21.07
N GLU A 480 43.54 13.92 -20.41
CA GLU A 480 43.83 12.63 -21.06
C GLU A 480 42.56 11.96 -21.59
N SER A 481 41.48 11.99 -20.83
CA SER A 481 40.18 11.45 -21.26
C SER A 481 39.61 12.21 -22.47
N ILE A 482 39.67 13.54 -22.43
CA ILE A 482 39.22 14.38 -23.56
C ILE A 482 40.09 14.11 -24.79
N ALA A 483 41.44 14.07 -24.63
CA ALA A 483 42.37 13.83 -25.73
C ALA A 483 42.15 12.44 -26.37
N ALA A 484 42.01 11.40 -25.55
CA ALA A 484 41.74 10.03 -26.04
C ALA A 484 40.41 9.93 -26.80
N ASN A 485 39.35 10.50 -26.27
CA ASN A 485 38.06 10.52 -26.93
C ASN A 485 38.07 11.40 -28.20
N ALA A 486 38.74 12.55 -28.17
CA ALA A 486 38.87 13.41 -29.34
C ALA A 486 39.66 12.74 -30.45
N ALA A 487 40.76 12.04 -30.14
CA ALA A 487 41.53 11.28 -31.13
C ALA A 487 40.69 10.18 -31.79
N ASN A 488 39.86 9.50 -31.01
CA ASN A 488 38.95 8.46 -31.53
C ASN A 488 37.88 9.05 -32.49
N TRP A 489 37.27 10.18 -32.13
CA TRP A 489 36.32 10.87 -33.00
C TRP A 489 37.00 11.47 -34.25
N PHE A 490 38.22 12.01 -34.12
CA PHE A 490 38.98 12.57 -35.22
C PHE A 490 39.31 11.54 -36.31
N ALA A 491 39.64 10.31 -35.90
CA ALA A 491 39.85 9.20 -36.81
C ALA A 491 38.66 8.90 -37.73
N HIS A 492 37.44 9.24 -37.30
CA HIS A 492 36.21 9.01 -38.06
C HIS A 492 35.70 10.25 -38.81
N THR A 493 35.99 11.45 -38.34
CA THR A 493 35.40 12.69 -38.85
C THR A 493 36.39 13.59 -39.60
N GLY A 494 37.68 13.50 -39.29
CA GLY A 494 38.73 14.37 -39.84
C GLY A 494 38.66 15.84 -39.37
N ASP A 495 37.69 16.21 -38.52
CA ASP A 495 37.49 17.56 -37.97
C ASP A 495 37.87 17.60 -36.51
N MET A 496 38.93 18.34 -36.16
CA MET A 496 39.43 18.43 -34.78
C MET A 496 38.47 19.20 -33.85
N ALA A 497 37.86 20.29 -34.34
CA ALA A 497 36.97 21.10 -33.53
C ALA A 497 35.69 20.32 -33.16
N TYR A 498 35.12 19.63 -34.14
CA TYR A 498 33.98 18.75 -33.94
C TYR A 498 34.32 17.59 -32.98
N SER A 499 35.49 16.97 -33.13
CA SER A 499 35.97 15.86 -32.31
C SER A 499 36.16 16.27 -30.85
N GLN A 500 36.73 17.45 -30.59
CA GLN A 500 36.85 18.00 -29.22
C GLN A 500 35.50 18.29 -28.58
N MET A 501 34.56 18.88 -29.33
CA MET A 501 33.19 19.14 -28.83
C MET A 501 32.48 17.84 -28.48
N ARG A 502 32.59 16.81 -29.32
CA ARG A 502 32.05 15.48 -29.05
C ARG A 502 32.67 14.81 -27.82
N ALA A 503 34.00 14.91 -27.67
CA ALA A 503 34.71 14.36 -26.52
C ALA A 503 34.28 15.02 -25.19
N LEU A 504 34.11 16.35 -25.20
CA LEU A 504 33.57 17.09 -24.04
C LEU A 504 32.14 16.68 -23.72
N GLY A 505 31.29 16.56 -24.73
CA GLY A 505 29.92 16.07 -24.56
C GLY A 505 29.86 14.64 -23.97
N GLN A 506 30.73 13.75 -24.44
CA GLN A 506 30.85 12.38 -23.95
C GLN A 506 31.32 12.33 -22.49
N LEU A 507 32.33 13.14 -22.12
CA LEU A 507 32.79 13.28 -20.75
C LEU A 507 31.65 13.80 -19.84
N GLY A 508 30.91 14.82 -20.30
CA GLY A 508 29.74 15.34 -19.57
C GLY A 508 28.68 14.28 -19.33
N ALA A 509 28.38 13.45 -20.33
CA ALA A 509 27.45 12.33 -20.22
C ALA A 509 27.96 11.26 -19.23
N GLN A 510 29.24 10.92 -19.26
CA GLN A 510 29.85 9.97 -18.30
C GLN A 510 29.76 10.49 -16.87
N ILE A 511 30.04 11.78 -16.62
CA ILE A 511 29.91 12.42 -15.33
C ILE A 511 28.45 12.31 -14.83
N GLN A 512 27.49 12.59 -15.70
CA GLN A 512 26.07 12.51 -15.35
C GLN A 512 25.64 11.08 -14.98
N VAL A 513 26.08 10.09 -15.74
CA VAL A 513 25.79 8.68 -15.45
C VAL A 513 26.41 8.26 -14.11
N GLN A 514 27.67 8.62 -13.85
CA GLN A 514 28.33 8.29 -12.57
C GLN A 514 27.63 8.96 -11.38
N ALA A 515 27.28 10.25 -11.50
CA ALA A 515 26.54 10.97 -10.47
C ALA A 515 25.17 10.32 -10.19
N THR A 516 24.50 9.87 -11.26
CA THR A 516 23.22 9.16 -11.17
C THR A 516 23.40 7.83 -10.43
N VAL A 517 24.38 7.01 -10.79
CA VAL A 517 24.67 5.73 -10.10
C VAL A 517 24.93 5.95 -8.61
N MET A 518 25.78 6.92 -8.25
CA MET A 518 26.05 7.25 -6.83
C MET A 518 24.77 7.63 -6.09
N THR A 519 23.91 8.43 -6.72
CA THR A 519 22.62 8.85 -6.16
C THR A 519 21.68 7.67 -5.93
N TYR A 520 21.57 6.74 -6.87
CA TYR A 520 20.73 5.55 -6.72
C TYR A 520 21.26 4.64 -5.60
N SER A 521 22.58 4.43 -5.52
CA SER A 521 23.21 3.66 -4.45
C SER A 521 22.90 4.25 -3.07
N GLU A 522 23.02 5.56 -2.89
CA GLU A 522 22.66 6.26 -1.65
C GLU A 522 21.15 6.12 -1.34
N THR A 523 20.30 6.18 -2.36
CA THR A 523 18.85 6.05 -2.17
C THR A 523 18.46 4.65 -1.72
N PHE A 524 19.05 3.60 -2.29
CA PHE A 524 18.88 2.22 -1.81
C PHE A 524 19.39 2.05 -0.38
N TYR A 525 20.53 2.65 -0.05
CA TYR A 525 21.06 2.65 1.33
C TYR A 525 20.08 3.27 2.33
N LEU A 526 19.50 4.44 2.00
CA LEU A 526 18.53 5.12 2.85
C LEU A 526 17.26 4.29 3.05
N LEU A 527 16.76 3.63 2.00
CA LEU A 527 15.62 2.72 2.11
C LEU A 527 15.93 1.52 3.02
N GLY A 528 17.10 0.93 2.87
CA GLY A 528 17.54 -0.17 3.73
C GLY A 528 17.60 0.22 5.20
N ILE A 529 18.17 1.39 5.52
CA ILE A 529 18.23 1.91 6.91
C ILE A 529 16.81 2.19 7.44
N ALA A 530 15.93 2.80 6.64
CA ALA A 530 14.56 3.09 7.07
C ALA A 530 13.80 1.81 7.46
N LEU A 531 14.00 0.71 6.73
CA LEU A 531 13.41 -0.59 7.04
C LEU A 531 14.00 -1.18 8.33
N LEU A 532 15.32 -1.10 8.54
CA LEU A 532 15.97 -1.57 9.77
C LEU A 532 15.53 -0.75 11.00
N ALA A 533 15.30 0.56 10.83
CA ALA A 533 14.79 1.42 11.89
C ALA A 533 13.38 1.04 12.38
N CYS A 534 12.63 0.25 11.60
CA CYS A 534 11.32 -0.26 12.01
C CYS A 534 11.41 -1.54 12.88
N ILE A 535 12.58 -2.18 13.02
CA ILE A 535 12.73 -3.43 13.79
C ILE A 535 12.35 -3.26 15.27
N PRO A 536 12.73 -2.19 15.99
CA PRO A 536 12.28 -1.99 17.37
C PRO A 536 10.76 -1.94 17.52
N LEU A 537 10.05 -1.36 16.53
CA LEU A 537 8.59 -1.33 16.53
C LEU A 537 7.99 -2.73 16.29
N ALA A 538 8.65 -3.58 15.50
CA ALA A 538 8.21 -4.95 15.28
C ALA A 538 8.27 -5.80 16.56
N LEU A 539 9.13 -5.47 17.52
CA LEU A 539 9.19 -6.13 18.84
C LEU A 539 7.95 -5.85 19.70
N LEU A 540 7.22 -4.76 19.44
CA LEU A 540 5.97 -4.41 20.14
C LEU A 540 4.77 -5.21 19.64
N LEU A 541 4.86 -5.88 18.48
CA LEU A 541 3.77 -6.67 17.93
C LEU A 541 3.41 -7.81 18.89
N LYS A 542 2.13 -8.13 19.02
CA LYS A 542 1.64 -9.25 19.83
C LYS A 542 1.06 -10.33 18.93
N THR A 543 1.53 -11.55 19.11
CA THR A 543 0.92 -12.72 18.46
C THR A 543 -0.37 -13.08 19.18
N PRO A 544 -1.47 -13.35 18.47
CA PRO A 544 -2.69 -13.86 19.11
C PRO A 544 -2.38 -15.15 19.87
N ARG A 545 -2.79 -15.22 21.14
CA ARG A 545 -2.66 -16.47 21.92
C ARG A 545 -3.52 -17.54 21.26
N ARG A 546 -2.91 -18.67 20.92
CA ARG A 546 -3.66 -19.84 20.43
C ARG A 546 -4.71 -20.24 21.47
N GLY A 547 -6.00 -20.25 21.08
CA GLY A 547 -7.10 -20.67 21.95
C GLY A 547 -7.66 -19.61 22.90
N ALA A 548 -7.24 -18.35 22.84
CA ALA A 548 -7.93 -17.28 23.55
C ALA A 548 -9.25 -16.95 22.83
N PRO A 549 -10.39 -16.92 23.55
CA PRO A 549 -11.63 -16.40 22.97
C PRO A 549 -11.42 -14.95 22.52
N PRO A 550 -12.13 -14.48 21.47
CA PRO A 550 -12.05 -13.10 21.05
C PRO A 550 -12.35 -12.18 22.26
N PRO A 551 -11.67 -11.03 22.38
CA PRO A 551 -11.96 -10.10 23.45
C PRO A 551 -13.46 -9.81 23.44
N SER A 552 -14.15 -10.21 24.51
CA SER A 552 -15.54 -9.88 24.71
C SER A 552 -15.65 -8.35 24.73
N SER A 553 -16.65 -7.82 24.05
CA SER A 553 -17.08 -6.43 24.15
C SER A 553 -17.55 -6.15 25.58
N ALA A 554 -16.61 -6.09 26.53
CA ALA A 554 -16.88 -5.61 27.88
C ALA A 554 -16.98 -4.08 27.79
N GLY A 555 -18.15 -3.58 28.11
CA GLY A 555 -18.65 -2.25 27.98
C GLY A 555 -17.72 -1.09 28.31
N HIS A 556 -17.83 -0.09 27.48
CA HIS A 556 -17.72 1.32 27.85
C HIS A 556 -18.81 2.11 27.15
#